data_5a496577ad29d9cbf82bdf89f9c3d4ad
#
_entry.id   5a496577ad29d9cbf82bdf89f9c3d4ad
#
_cell.length_a   1.000
_cell.length_b   1.000
_cell.length_c   1.000
_cell.angle_alpha   90.00
_cell.angle_beta   90.00
_cell.angle_gamma   90.00
#
_symmetry.space_group_name_H-M   'P 1'
#
loop_
_entity.id
_entity.type
_entity.pdbx_description
1 polymer ?
#
loop_
_entity_poly.entity_id
_entity_poly.type
_entity_poly.pdbx_seq_one_letter_code
_entity_poly.pdbx_strand_id
1 'polypeptide(L)'
;PEKSNQNLDSTLDRLEKYVKTLESISKKHTEIEKNKDKFTNAYSLIKEIRNQITNNENPIENIDELKRLLESIKNEIRNQIAEKQSNSLRNFFEKLLVKIDQKLIEAKDQGRDQIEITRANELILEIRELLSKNQINSAKIVYSELKVVLKNIGISVRIT
;
A
#
# COMPACT_ATOMS: atom_id res chain seq x y z
N PRO A 1 -37.91 -25.40 -2.69
CA PRO A 1 -37.74 -24.12 -3.37
C PRO A 1 -37.57 -22.95 -2.40
N GLU A 2 -38.37 -22.88 -1.34
CA GLU A 2 -38.30 -21.79 -0.36
C GLU A 2 -37.00 -21.78 0.43
N LYS A 3 -36.50 -22.96 0.85
CA LYS A 3 -35.20 -23.08 1.55
C LYS A 3 -34.04 -22.68 0.66
N SER A 4 -34.10 -22.97 -0.64
CA SER A 4 -33.08 -22.60 -1.62
C SER A 4 -33.01 -21.08 -1.78
N ASN A 5 -34.19 -20.41 -1.87
CA ASN A 5 -34.28 -18.96 -2.01
C ASN A 5 -33.81 -18.23 -0.74
N GLN A 6 -34.13 -18.76 0.45
CA GLN A 6 -33.66 -18.18 1.72
C GLN A 6 -32.14 -18.26 1.85
N ASN A 7 -31.52 -19.38 1.41
CA ASN A 7 -30.08 -19.52 1.41
C ASN A 7 -29.40 -18.56 0.43
N LEU A 8 -30.01 -18.34 -0.73
CA LEU A 8 -29.51 -17.39 -1.73
C LEU A 8 -29.63 -15.96 -1.24
N ASP A 9 -30.74 -15.59 -0.60
CA ASP A 9 -30.90 -14.26 -0.01
C ASP A 9 -29.89 -14.02 1.10
N SER A 10 -29.66 -15.01 1.97
CA SER A 10 -28.64 -14.92 3.03
C SER A 10 -27.23 -14.78 2.45
N THR A 11 -26.92 -15.54 1.40
CA THR A 11 -25.63 -15.44 0.70
C THR A 11 -25.46 -14.05 0.10
N LEU A 12 -26.49 -13.54 -0.56
CA LEU A 12 -26.45 -12.21 -1.18
C LEU A 12 -26.29 -11.12 -0.15
N ASP A 13 -26.98 -11.21 1.00
CA ASP A 13 -26.84 -10.24 2.09
C ASP A 13 -25.40 -10.19 2.62
N ARG A 14 -24.76 -11.35 2.75
CA ARG A 14 -23.34 -11.41 3.15
C ARG A 14 -22.42 -10.79 2.10
N LEU A 15 -22.67 -11.04 0.82
CA LEU A 15 -21.89 -10.46 -0.26
C LEU A 15 -22.07 -8.95 -0.32
N GLU A 16 -23.28 -8.45 -0.14
CA GLU A 16 -23.55 -7.01 -0.07
C GLU A 16 -22.83 -6.35 1.10
N LYS A 17 -22.88 -6.97 2.27
CA LYS A 17 -22.16 -6.51 3.45
C LYS A 17 -20.65 -6.46 3.20
N TYR A 18 -20.12 -7.45 2.49
CA TYR A 18 -18.71 -7.49 2.10
C TYR A 18 -18.36 -6.36 1.15
N VAL A 19 -19.21 -6.06 0.16
CA VAL A 19 -19.04 -4.91 -0.74
C VAL A 19 -18.93 -3.61 0.07
N LYS A 20 -19.83 -3.41 1.01
CA LYS A 20 -19.83 -2.21 1.87
C LYS A 20 -18.56 -2.12 2.72
N THR A 21 -18.08 -3.25 3.22
CA THR A 21 -16.83 -3.31 3.98
C THR A 21 -15.64 -2.91 3.11
N LEU A 22 -15.54 -3.47 1.91
CA LEU A 22 -14.46 -3.12 0.96
C LEU A 22 -14.54 -1.64 0.56
N GLU A 23 -15.73 -1.13 0.32
CA GLU A 23 -15.93 0.29 0.00
C GLU A 23 -15.45 1.20 1.14
N SER A 24 -15.77 0.84 2.39
CA SER A 24 -15.33 1.57 3.56
C SER A 24 -13.81 1.57 3.69
N ILE A 25 -13.17 0.41 3.48
CA ILE A 25 -11.70 0.28 3.50
C ILE A 25 -11.09 1.14 2.38
N SER A 26 -11.66 1.09 1.19
CA SER A 26 -11.20 1.88 0.05
C SER A 26 -11.26 3.38 0.33
N LYS A 27 -12.36 3.85 0.92
CA LYS A 27 -12.52 5.26 1.29
C LYS A 27 -11.46 5.75 2.28
N LYS A 28 -11.08 4.89 3.23
CA LYS A 28 -10.12 5.25 4.28
C LYS A 28 -8.67 5.21 3.80
N HIS A 29 -8.33 4.27 2.93
CA HIS A 29 -6.93 3.92 2.66
C HIS A 29 -6.50 4.10 1.21
N THR A 30 -7.43 4.34 0.28
CA THR A 30 -7.15 4.51 -1.15
C THR A 30 -7.85 5.74 -1.70
N GLU A 31 -7.56 6.07 -2.96
CA GLU A 31 -8.31 7.08 -3.69
C GLU A 31 -9.64 6.47 -4.15
N ILE A 32 -10.76 7.05 -3.71
CA ILE A 32 -12.12 6.56 -3.97
C ILE A 32 -12.38 6.40 -5.48
N GLU A 33 -11.87 7.32 -6.28
CA GLU A 33 -12.10 7.38 -7.73
C GLU A 33 -11.59 6.13 -8.47
N LYS A 34 -10.50 5.53 -8.00
CA LYS A 34 -9.87 4.39 -8.68
C LYS A 34 -10.73 3.14 -8.69
N ASN A 35 -11.58 2.95 -7.69
CA ASN A 35 -12.38 1.73 -7.55
C ASN A 35 -13.87 1.96 -7.77
N LYS A 36 -14.28 3.19 -8.07
CA LYS A 36 -15.68 3.60 -8.19
C LYS A 36 -16.48 2.75 -9.18
N ASP A 37 -15.94 2.52 -10.37
CA ASP A 37 -16.61 1.75 -11.41
C ASP A 37 -16.83 0.29 -11.00
N LYS A 38 -15.85 -0.29 -10.33
CA LYS A 38 -15.94 -1.67 -9.85
C LYS A 38 -17.01 -1.83 -8.78
N PHE A 39 -17.11 -0.87 -7.86
CA PHE A 39 -18.17 -0.88 -6.84
C PHE A 39 -19.55 -0.68 -7.47
N THR A 40 -19.67 0.21 -8.46
CA THR A 40 -20.91 0.39 -9.23
C THR A 40 -21.33 -0.93 -9.89
N ASN A 41 -20.40 -1.63 -10.51
CA ASN A 41 -20.66 -2.93 -11.13
C ASN A 41 -21.10 -3.98 -10.10
N ALA A 42 -20.48 -3.98 -8.92
CA ALA A 42 -20.84 -4.90 -7.84
C ALA A 42 -22.28 -4.66 -7.37
N TYR A 43 -22.67 -3.42 -7.15
CA TYR A 43 -24.04 -3.09 -6.76
C TYR A 43 -25.05 -3.41 -7.86
N SER A 44 -24.70 -3.23 -9.13
CA SER A 44 -25.54 -3.61 -10.26
C SER A 44 -25.78 -5.12 -10.31
N LEU A 45 -24.74 -5.91 -10.07
CA LEU A 45 -24.87 -7.37 -10.00
C LEU A 45 -25.76 -7.80 -8.83
N ILE A 46 -25.63 -7.15 -7.68
CA ILE A 46 -26.49 -7.43 -6.52
C ILE A 46 -27.96 -7.19 -6.87
N LYS A 47 -28.25 -6.08 -7.51
CA LYS A 47 -29.61 -5.73 -7.94
C LYS A 47 -30.16 -6.76 -8.92
N GLU A 48 -29.36 -7.16 -9.91
CA GLU A 48 -29.73 -8.16 -10.90
C GLU A 48 -30.00 -9.53 -10.25
N ILE A 49 -29.14 -9.95 -9.32
CA ILE A 49 -29.31 -11.21 -8.58
C ILE A 49 -30.60 -11.17 -7.76
N ARG A 50 -30.91 -10.08 -7.08
CA ARG A 50 -32.18 -9.93 -6.32
C ARG A 50 -33.39 -10.08 -7.24
N ASN A 51 -33.34 -9.50 -8.43
CA ASN A 51 -34.42 -9.62 -9.42
C ASN A 51 -34.56 -11.06 -9.89
N GLN A 52 -33.44 -11.75 -10.14
CA GLN A 52 -33.45 -13.17 -10.54
C GLN A 52 -34.08 -14.05 -9.46
N ILE A 53 -33.73 -13.83 -8.19
CA ILE A 53 -34.31 -14.58 -7.06
C ILE A 53 -35.83 -14.34 -6.97
N THR A 54 -36.25 -13.09 -7.08
CA THR A 54 -37.66 -12.70 -7.04
C THR A 54 -38.47 -13.35 -8.18
N ASN A 55 -37.86 -13.45 -9.37
CA ASN A 55 -38.49 -14.00 -10.55
C ASN A 55 -38.31 -15.51 -10.70
N ASN A 56 -37.76 -16.19 -9.69
CA ASN A 56 -37.45 -17.62 -9.71
C ASN A 56 -36.49 -18.02 -10.84
N GLU A 57 -35.63 -17.12 -11.28
CA GLU A 57 -34.56 -17.39 -12.23
C GLU A 57 -33.31 -17.87 -11.49
N ASN A 58 -32.41 -18.57 -12.20
CA ASN A 58 -31.18 -19.10 -11.61
C ASN A 58 -30.10 -18.01 -11.52
N PRO A 59 -29.72 -17.53 -10.32
CA PRO A 59 -28.73 -16.44 -10.18
C PRO A 59 -27.27 -16.93 -10.04
N ILE A 60 -27.00 -18.21 -10.18
CA ILE A 60 -25.68 -18.79 -9.82
C ILE A 60 -24.54 -18.17 -10.62
N GLU A 61 -24.72 -17.96 -11.92
CA GLU A 61 -23.68 -17.35 -12.77
C GLU A 61 -23.33 -15.93 -12.31
N ASN A 62 -24.35 -15.15 -11.97
CA ASN A 62 -24.15 -13.76 -11.52
C ASN A 62 -23.57 -13.73 -10.11
N ILE A 63 -23.92 -14.68 -9.25
CA ILE A 63 -23.30 -14.83 -7.93
C ILE A 63 -21.82 -15.14 -8.07
N ASP A 64 -21.44 -16.06 -8.94
CA ASP A 64 -20.05 -16.40 -9.21
C ASP A 64 -19.28 -15.23 -9.79
N GLU A 65 -19.89 -14.47 -10.69
CA GLU A 65 -19.31 -13.26 -11.25
C GLU A 65 -19.08 -12.20 -10.17
N LEU A 66 -20.06 -12.00 -9.28
CA LEU A 66 -19.93 -11.08 -8.15
C LEU A 66 -18.78 -11.50 -7.23
N LYS A 67 -18.65 -12.78 -6.91
CA LYS A 67 -17.55 -13.30 -6.08
C LYS A 67 -16.20 -13.02 -6.73
N ARG A 68 -16.06 -13.25 -8.04
CA ARG A 68 -14.82 -12.94 -8.77
C ARG A 68 -14.51 -11.46 -8.77
N LEU A 69 -15.53 -10.61 -8.97
CA LEU A 69 -15.36 -9.17 -8.93
C LEU A 69 -14.92 -8.70 -7.54
N LEU A 70 -15.50 -9.24 -6.47
CA LEU A 70 -15.12 -8.88 -5.11
C LEU A 70 -13.69 -9.31 -4.79
N GLU A 71 -13.25 -10.47 -5.26
CA GLU A 71 -11.86 -10.90 -5.11
C GLU A 71 -10.90 -9.96 -5.85
N SER A 72 -11.27 -9.55 -7.06
CA SER A 72 -10.51 -8.57 -7.84
C SER A 72 -10.41 -7.23 -7.11
N ILE A 73 -11.52 -6.74 -6.58
CA ILE A 73 -11.55 -5.47 -5.81
C ILE A 73 -10.65 -5.57 -4.57
N LYS A 74 -10.77 -6.66 -3.82
CA LYS A 74 -9.95 -6.90 -2.63
C LYS A 74 -8.45 -6.85 -2.96
N ASN A 75 -8.05 -7.55 -4.00
CA ASN A 75 -6.65 -7.60 -4.42
C ASN A 75 -6.13 -6.23 -4.86
N GLU A 76 -6.94 -5.48 -5.58
CA GLU A 76 -6.58 -4.13 -6.04
C GLU A 76 -6.44 -3.16 -4.87
N ILE A 77 -7.35 -3.21 -3.91
CA ILE A 77 -7.25 -2.39 -2.68
C ILE A 77 -5.96 -2.73 -1.92
N ARG A 78 -5.66 -4.00 -1.76
CA ARG A 78 -4.41 -4.45 -1.11
C ARG A 78 -3.18 -3.88 -1.81
N ASN A 79 -3.15 -3.95 -3.15
CA ASN A 79 -2.04 -3.43 -3.94
C ASN A 79 -1.91 -1.91 -3.81
N GLN A 80 -3.02 -1.19 -3.82
CA GLN A 80 -3.04 0.27 -3.66
C GLN A 80 -2.54 0.69 -2.28
N ILE A 81 -2.93 -0.02 -1.23
CA ILE A 81 -2.46 0.24 0.13
C ILE A 81 -0.96 -0.03 0.24
N ALA A 82 -0.50 -1.16 -0.28
CA ALA A 82 0.92 -1.51 -0.27
C ALA A 82 1.77 -0.48 -1.01
N GLU A 83 1.32 -0.03 -2.18
CA GLU A 83 1.98 1.01 -2.97
C GLU A 83 2.05 2.33 -2.22
N LYS A 84 0.97 2.74 -1.59
CA LYS A 84 0.91 3.97 -0.79
C LYS A 84 1.88 3.91 0.39
N GLN A 85 1.94 2.78 1.09
CA GLN A 85 2.89 2.57 2.19
C GLN A 85 4.33 2.61 1.71
N SER A 86 4.64 1.97 0.58
CA SER A 86 5.97 2.01 -0.03
C SER A 86 6.37 3.43 -0.41
N ASN A 87 5.47 4.18 -1.02
CA ASN A 87 5.72 5.57 -1.41
C ASN A 87 5.95 6.46 -0.18
N SER A 88 5.19 6.25 0.89
CA SER A 88 5.36 7.00 2.14
C SER A 88 6.72 6.73 2.78
N LEU A 89 7.16 5.47 2.82
CA LEU A 89 8.47 5.10 3.34
C LEU A 89 9.59 5.65 2.48
N ARG A 90 9.44 5.59 1.16
CA ARG A 90 10.44 6.17 0.23
C ARG A 90 10.58 7.67 0.45
N ASN A 91 9.49 8.39 0.55
CA ASN A 91 9.50 9.84 0.78
C ASN A 91 10.14 10.18 2.13
N PHE A 92 9.87 9.38 3.15
CA PHE A 92 10.48 9.53 4.46
C PHE A 92 12.00 9.39 4.37
N PHE A 93 12.48 8.34 3.71
CA PHE A 93 13.92 8.12 3.50
C PHE A 93 14.56 9.24 2.70
N GLU A 94 13.93 9.70 1.64
CA GLU A 94 14.46 10.80 0.81
C GLU A 94 14.67 12.07 1.63
N LYS A 95 13.69 12.43 2.45
CA LYS A 95 13.81 13.60 3.34
C LYS A 95 14.94 13.44 4.35
N LEU A 96 15.07 12.23 4.89
CA LEU A 96 16.12 11.91 5.86
C LEU A 96 17.49 12.01 5.22
N LEU A 97 17.66 11.47 4.01
CA LEU A 97 18.93 11.50 3.28
C LEU A 97 19.34 12.94 2.93
N VAL A 98 18.40 13.81 2.58
CA VAL A 98 18.69 15.23 2.34
C VAL A 98 19.27 15.89 3.59
N LYS A 99 18.70 15.63 4.75
CA LYS A 99 19.22 16.14 6.04
C LYS A 99 20.63 15.63 6.33
N ILE A 100 20.86 14.34 6.06
CA ILE A 100 22.17 13.72 6.26
C ILE A 100 23.19 14.33 5.32
N ASP A 101 22.86 14.53 4.03
CA ASP A 101 23.73 15.19 3.06
C ASP A 101 24.19 16.55 3.54
N GLN A 102 23.27 17.37 4.07
CA GLN A 102 23.60 18.69 4.59
C GLN A 102 24.58 18.61 5.76
N LYS A 103 24.36 17.68 6.68
CA LYS A 103 25.25 17.48 7.83
C LYS A 103 26.63 16.96 7.43
N LEU A 104 26.70 16.14 6.38
CA LEU A 104 27.98 15.65 5.83
C LEU A 104 28.76 16.79 5.16
N ILE A 105 28.09 17.71 4.48
CA ILE A 105 28.73 18.90 3.89
C ILE A 105 29.32 19.74 5.02
N GLU A 106 28.57 19.98 6.08
CA GLU A 106 29.05 20.73 7.24
C GLU A 106 30.28 20.07 7.88
N ALA A 107 30.21 18.73 8.05
CA ALA A 107 31.31 17.96 8.62
C ALA A 107 32.55 18.03 7.75
N LYS A 108 32.44 17.99 6.43
CA LYS A 108 33.52 18.14 5.48
C LYS A 108 34.17 19.51 5.60
N ASP A 109 33.36 20.57 5.67
CA ASP A 109 33.83 21.93 5.82
C ASP A 109 34.57 22.15 7.14
N GLN A 110 34.19 21.39 8.20
CA GLN A 110 34.86 21.41 9.49
C GLN A 110 36.14 20.56 9.52
N GLY A 111 36.50 19.92 8.42
CA GLY A 111 37.68 19.08 8.34
C GLY A 111 37.60 17.77 9.10
N ARG A 112 36.41 17.24 9.32
CA ARG A 112 36.24 15.95 9.99
C ARG A 112 36.70 14.81 9.10
N ASP A 113 36.80 13.59 9.67
CA ASP A 113 37.33 12.38 9.04
C ASP A 113 36.79 12.17 7.62
N GLN A 114 37.66 12.38 6.61
CA GLN A 114 37.29 12.31 5.19
C GLN A 114 37.02 10.88 4.74
N ILE A 115 37.66 9.89 5.34
CA ILE A 115 37.45 8.47 5.02
C ILE A 115 36.05 8.04 5.43
N GLU A 116 35.62 8.39 6.64
CA GLU A 116 34.29 8.09 7.13
C GLU A 116 33.20 8.87 6.35
N ILE A 117 33.46 10.12 6.01
CA ILE A 117 32.53 10.92 5.20
C ILE A 117 32.35 10.30 3.80
N THR A 118 33.42 9.83 3.18
CA THR A 118 33.39 9.13 1.88
C THR A 118 32.55 7.86 2.00
N ARG A 119 32.77 7.10 3.07
CA ARG A 119 31.99 5.88 3.33
C ARG A 119 30.50 6.19 3.50
N ALA A 120 30.17 7.24 4.23
CA ALA A 120 28.77 7.68 4.41
C ALA A 120 28.12 8.04 3.07
N ASN A 121 28.83 8.79 2.22
CA ASN A 121 28.33 9.16 0.90
C ASN A 121 28.08 7.92 -0.01
N GLU A 122 28.96 6.93 0.04
CA GLU A 122 28.77 5.67 -0.68
C GLU A 122 27.50 4.94 -0.21
N LEU A 123 27.28 4.86 1.09
CA LEU A 123 26.10 4.22 1.65
C LEU A 123 24.81 4.96 1.27
N ILE A 124 24.84 6.30 1.23
CA ILE A 124 23.71 7.11 0.77
C ILE A 124 23.35 6.79 -0.67
N LEU A 125 24.34 6.70 -1.55
CA LEU A 125 24.11 6.33 -2.95
C LEU A 125 23.50 4.95 -3.07
N GLU A 126 24.00 3.98 -2.30
CA GLU A 126 23.44 2.63 -2.27
C GLU A 126 21.97 2.62 -1.80
N ILE A 127 21.65 3.37 -0.75
CA ILE A 127 20.27 3.50 -0.26
C ILE A 127 19.38 4.10 -1.35
N ARG A 128 19.80 5.18 -2.02
CA ARG A 128 19.02 5.81 -3.09
C ARG A 128 18.77 4.85 -4.25
N GLU A 129 19.77 4.04 -4.62
CA GLU A 129 19.59 3.02 -5.65
C GLU A 129 18.58 1.95 -5.23
N LEU A 130 18.65 1.47 -4.00
CA LEU A 130 17.71 0.49 -3.47
C LEU A 130 16.30 1.05 -3.41
N LEU A 131 16.13 2.30 -3.00
CA LEU A 131 14.83 2.98 -2.99
C LEU A 131 14.25 3.13 -4.40
N SER A 132 15.10 3.42 -5.39
CA SER A 132 14.65 3.54 -6.79
C SER A 132 14.12 2.22 -7.34
N LYS A 133 14.63 1.10 -6.83
CA LYS A 133 14.20 -0.26 -7.19
C LYS A 133 13.07 -0.77 -6.28
N ASN A 134 12.55 0.07 -5.41
CA ASN A 134 11.51 -0.27 -4.41
C ASN A 134 11.94 -1.38 -3.44
N GLN A 135 13.24 -1.52 -3.20
CA GLN A 135 13.81 -2.50 -2.26
C GLN A 135 13.98 -1.87 -0.88
N ILE A 136 12.86 -1.56 -0.22
CA ILE A 136 12.84 -0.77 1.02
C ILE A 136 13.47 -1.51 2.18
N ASN A 137 13.24 -2.83 2.30
CA ASN A 137 13.84 -3.61 3.38
C ASN A 137 15.38 -3.64 3.29
N SER A 138 15.92 -3.79 2.08
CA SER A 138 17.36 -3.72 1.85
C SER A 138 17.91 -2.32 2.15
N ALA A 139 17.17 -1.27 1.80
CA ALA A 139 17.54 0.11 2.13
C ALA A 139 17.63 0.33 3.64
N LYS A 140 16.73 -0.27 4.42
CA LYS A 140 16.76 -0.18 5.89
C LYS A 140 18.02 -0.82 6.48
N ILE A 141 18.47 -1.93 5.91
CA ILE A 141 19.70 -2.62 6.35
C ILE A 141 20.91 -1.70 6.10
N VAL A 142 21.03 -1.15 4.90
CA VAL A 142 22.13 -0.22 4.55
C VAL A 142 22.07 1.05 5.40
N TYR A 143 20.87 1.53 5.69
CA TYR A 143 20.69 2.68 6.58
C TYR A 143 21.22 2.39 8.00
N SER A 144 21.09 1.17 8.50
CA SER A 144 21.64 0.78 9.79
C SER A 144 23.18 0.89 9.80
N GLU A 145 23.84 0.51 8.69
CA GLU A 145 25.29 0.73 8.54
C GLU A 145 25.65 2.22 8.49
N LEU A 146 24.85 3.00 7.74
CA LEU A 146 25.05 4.44 7.66
C LEU A 146 24.97 5.11 9.02
N LYS A 147 24.03 4.70 9.87
CA LYS A 147 23.93 5.23 11.24
C LYS A 147 25.21 5.04 12.04
N VAL A 148 25.85 3.89 11.92
CA VAL A 148 27.12 3.59 12.61
C VAL A 148 28.21 4.54 12.13
N VAL A 149 28.33 4.71 10.81
CA VAL A 149 29.32 5.62 10.22
C VAL A 149 29.08 7.06 10.67
N LEU A 150 27.83 7.50 10.65
CA LEU A 150 27.45 8.86 11.09
C LEU A 150 27.81 9.08 12.57
N LYS A 151 27.56 8.09 13.40
CA LYS A 151 27.94 8.15 14.82
C LYS A 151 29.45 8.31 15.00
N ASN A 152 30.25 7.61 14.19
CA ASN A 152 31.70 7.73 14.22
C ASN A 152 32.18 9.13 13.83
N ILE A 153 31.46 9.83 12.97
CA ILE A 153 31.73 11.22 12.58
C ILE A 153 31.21 12.23 13.63
N GLY A 154 30.36 11.78 14.53
CA GLY A 154 29.70 12.65 15.52
C GLY A 154 28.42 13.30 15.01
N ILE A 155 27.81 12.72 13.97
CA ILE A 155 26.55 13.21 13.41
C ILE A 155 25.40 12.43 14.00
N SER A 156 24.44 13.14 14.60
CA SER A 156 23.18 12.58 15.09
C SER A 156 22.03 13.11 14.24
N VAL A 157 21.25 12.19 13.69
CA VAL A 157 20.05 12.53 12.91
C VAL A 157 18.83 12.11 13.73
N ARG A 158 18.06 13.10 14.19
CA ARG A 158 16.81 12.87 14.88
C ARG A 158 15.66 12.88 13.89
N ILE A 159 14.81 11.88 13.99
CA ILE A 159 13.56 11.80 13.26
C ILE A 159 12.53 12.62 14.03
N THR A 160 12.24 13.83 13.57
CA THR A 160 11.16 14.64 14.11
C THR A 160 10.18 14.98 13.01
#